data_ec60c3b38d5353a338ffbb860e3fac27
#
_entry.id   ec60c3b38d5353a338ffbb860e3fac27
#
_cell.length_a   1.000
_cell.length_b   1.000
_cell.length_c   1.000
_cell.angle_alpha   90.00
_cell.angle_beta   90.00
_cell.angle_gamma   90.00
#
_symmetry.space_group_name_H-M   'P 1'
#
loop_
_entity.id
_entity.type
_entity.pdbx_description
1 polymer ?
#
loop_
_entity_poly.entity_id
_entity_poly.type
_entity_poly.pdbx_seq_one_letter_code
_entity_poly.pdbx_strand_id
1 'polypeptide(L)'
;SLYREHLFILSGCKEGIVERLVLKELESEALKYIALFKKMFKDNYYICIQDHHLKMQSFLNERLKALATLQEVKVCASNEVRYLYPQDAIAVDLMQASIHGEKIDRNYKVQTNQMYLKDAYEMSLLFDREIIENTNDLLRRCNVTIETNQMHLPHYPLPENVTSQNYLQQLCI
;
A
#
# COMPACT_ATOMS: atom_id res chain seq x y z
N SER A 1 -6.58 -15.93 10.07
CA SER A 1 -6.93 -15.87 8.64
C SER A 1 -6.30 -17.04 7.91
N LEU A 2 -7.09 -17.77 7.12
CA LEU A 2 -6.64 -18.93 6.31
C LEU A 2 -5.60 -18.54 5.23
N TYR A 3 -5.56 -17.27 4.83
CA TYR A 3 -4.75 -16.80 3.69
C TYR A 3 -3.51 -15.98 4.07
N ARG A 4 -3.22 -15.78 5.36
CA ARG A 4 -2.12 -14.91 5.81
C ARG A 4 -0.73 -15.33 5.31
N GLU A 5 -0.53 -16.62 5.05
CA GLU A 5 0.76 -17.17 4.61
C GLU A 5 1.08 -16.81 3.15
N HIS A 6 0.06 -16.41 2.38
CA HIS A 6 0.17 -16.02 0.98
C HIS A 6 0.14 -14.48 0.78
N LEU A 7 0.18 -13.71 1.86
CA LEU A 7 0.10 -12.25 1.81
C LEU A 7 1.39 -11.61 2.31
N PHE A 8 1.84 -10.59 1.59
CA PHE A 8 2.79 -9.61 2.10
C PHE A 8 2.02 -8.41 2.61
N ILE A 9 2.42 -7.91 3.77
CA ILE A 9 1.80 -6.73 4.37
C ILE A 9 2.85 -5.64 4.48
N LEU A 10 2.55 -4.52 3.87
CA LEU A 10 3.33 -3.29 4.01
C LEU A 10 2.61 -2.36 4.98
N SER A 11 3.35 -1.66 5.82
CA SER A 11 2.76 -0.57 6.58
C SER A 11 2.20 0.49 5.63
N GLY A 12 1.17 1.20 6.04
CA GLY A 12 0.34 2.00 5.14
C GLY A 12 0.92 3.35 4.74
N CYS A 13 2.23 3.53 4.79
CA CYS A 13 2.89 4.82 4.57
C CYS A 13 2.24 5.91 5.44
N LYS A 14 2.17 7.15 4.98
CA LYS A 14 1.68 8.29 5.76
C LYS A 14 0.26 8.08 6.37
N GLU A 15 -0.59 7.30 5.74
CA GLU A 15 -1.96 7.03 6.20
C GLU A 15 -2.07 5.74 7.04
N GLY A 16 -0.98 4.99 7.19
CA GLY A 16 -0.93 3.76 7.97
C GLY A 16 -1.13 4.00 9.47
N ILE A 17 -1.58 2.96 10.17
CA ILE A 17 -1.83 3.06 11.61
C ILE A 17 -0.53 3.32 12.39
N VAL A 18 0.56 2.67 12.01
CA VAL A 18 1.87 2.82 12.64
C VAL A 18 2.40 4.23 12.42
N GLU A 19 2.37 4.70 11.18
CA GLU A 19 2.85 6.01 10.77
C GLU A 19 2.08 7.15 11.43
N ARG A 20 0.77 7.04 11.48
CA ARG A 20 -0.09 8.00 12.17
C ARG A 20 0.16 8.07 13.67
N LEU A 21 0.49 6.95 14.31
CA LEU A 21 0.86 6.93 15.72
C LEU A 21 2.23 7.58 15.95
N VAL A 22 3.20 7.32 15.09
CA VAL A 22 4.52 7.97 15.14
C VAL A 22 4.39 9.49 14.96
N LEU A 23 3.59 9.95 14.00
CA LEU A 23 3.33 11.38 13.78
C LEU A 23 2.62 12.07 14.95
N LYS A 24 1.93 11.30 15.81
CA LYS A 24 1.30 11.75 17.04
C LYS A 24 2.19 11.57 18.28
N GLU A 25 3.45 11.20 18.10
CA GLU A 25 4.41 10.91 19.18
C GLU A 25 4.00 9.76 20.11
N LEU A 26 3.14 8.86 19.64
CA LEU A 26 2.65 7.68 20.35
C LEU A 26 3.45 6.42 19.99
N GLU A 27 4.79 6.48 20.10
CA GLU A 27 5.68 5.41 19.65
C GLU A 27 5.47 4.09 20.41
N SER A 28 5.11 4.13 21.68
CA SER A 28 4.80 2.94 22.46
C SER A 28 3.61 2.16 21.91
N GLU A 29 2.60 2.88 21.42
CA GLU A 29 1.44 2.27 20.74
C GLU A 29 1.82 1.77 19.35
N ALA A 30 2.63 2.52 18.59
CA ALA A 30 3.16 2.09 17.30
C ALA A 30 3.91 0.76 17.42
N LEU A 31 4.78 0.60 18.44
CA LEU A 31 5.49 -0.65 18.72
C LEU A 31 4.55 -1.84 18.96
N LYS A 32 3.44 -1.63 19.67
CA LYS A 32 2.44 -2.70 19.89
C LYS A 32 1.83 -3.19 18.57
N TYR A 33 1.51 -2.25 17.66
CA TYR A 33 0.98 -2.63 16.34
C TYR A 33 2.02 -3.31 15.47
N ILE A 34 3.27 -2.84 15.47
CA ILE A 34 4.37 -3.49 14.74
C ILE A 34 4.55 -4.92 15.23
N ALA A 35 4.61 -5.12 16.57
CA ALA A 35 4.73 -6.45 17.17
C ALA A 35 3.54 -7.36 16.83
N LEU A 36 2.32 -6.81 16.81
CA LEU A 36 1.12 -7.53 16.42
C LEU A 36 1.19 -8.01 14.97
N PHE A 37 1.53 -7.11 14.04
CA PHE A 37 1.65 -7.47 12.62
C PHE A 37 2.81 -8.44 12.37
N LYS A 38 3.96 -8.24 13.02
CA LYS A 38 5.07 -9.21 12.98
C LYS A 38 4.65 -10.59 13.46
N LYS A 39 3.92 -10.67 14.58
CA LYS A 39 3.38 -11.94 15.08
C LYS A 39 2.44 -12.62 14.10
N MET A 40 1.60 -11.83 13.39
CA MET A 40 0.61 -12.36 12.45
C MET A 40 1.22 -12.79 11.12
N PHE A 41 2.16 -12.02 10.57
CA PHE A 41 2.67 -12.18 9.20
C PHE A 41 4.14 -12.58 9.13
N LYS A 42 4.84 -12.62 10.28
CA LYS A 42 6.25 -13.01 10.40
C LYS A 42 7.13 -12.22 9.41
N ASP A 43 7.91 -12.92 8.58
CA ASP A 43 8.82 -12.34 7.59
C ASP A 43 8.11 -11.75 6.35
N ASN A 44 6.78 -11.80 6.32
CA ASN A 44 5.96 -11.18 5.28
C ASN A 44 5.43 -9.79 5.68
N TYR A 45 5.79 -9.27 6.86
CA TYR A 45 5.48 -7.92 7.27
C TYR A 45 6.68 -7.01 7.07
N TYR A 46 6.45 -5.86 6.45
CA TYR A 46 7.46 -4.83 6.17
C TYR A 46 6.97 -3.46 6.62
N ILE A 47 7.87 -2.66 7.17
CA ILE A 47 7.66 -1.22 7.30
C ILE A 47 8.00 -0.58 5.95
N CYS A 48 7.05 0.14 5.38
CA CYS A 48 7.20 0.81 4.09
C CYS A 48 7.47 2.29 4.29
N ILE A 49 8.55 2.80 3.68
CA ILE A 49 8.91 4.21 3.71
C ILE A 49 8.86 4.81 2.31
N GLN A 50 8.66 6.13 2.26
CA GLN A 50 8.58 6.92 1.03
C GLN A 50 9.37 8.20 1.18
N ASP A 51 9.86 8.77 0.08
CA ASP A 51 10.46 10.10 0.06
C ASP A 51 9.96 10.91 -1.14
N HIS A 52 9.15 11.90 -0.84
CA HIS A 52 8.63 12.87 -1.81
C HIS A 52 9.15 14.28 -1.51
N HIS A 53 10.26 14.39 -0.79
CA HIS A 53 10.88 15.64 -0.34
C HIS A 53 9.92 16.51 0.52
N LEU A 54 8.98 15.91 1.23
CA LEU A 54 8.12 16.60 2.17
C LEU A 54 8.77 16.66 3.55
N LYS A 55 8.71 17.82 4.22
CA LYS A 55 9.42 18.06 5.49
C LYS A 55 9.19 17.01 6.58
N MET A 56 7.96 16.50 6.68
CA MET A 56 7.61 15.51 7.69
C MET A 56 8.06 14.09 7.36
N GLN A 57 8.35 13.80 6.09
CA GLN A 57 8.72 12.42 5.69
C GLN A 57 10.10 12.01 6.19
N SER A 58 11.09 12.89 6.15
CA SER A 58 12.42 12.58 6.67
C SER A 58 12.34 12.19 8.16
N PHE A 59 11.66 12.99 8.97
CA PHE A 59 11.43 12.69 10.39
C PHE A 59 10.71 11.34 10.58
N LEU A 60 9.61 11.13 9.84
CA LEU A 60 8.83 9.91 9.92
C LEU A 60 9.66 8.68 9.54
N ASN A 61 10.41 8.76 8.44
CA ASN A 61 11.25 7.67 7.95
C ASN A 61 12.33 7.26 8.96
N GLU A 62 12.98 8.23 9.60
CA GLU A 62 13.99 7.94 10.64
C GLU A 62 13.37 7.21 11.83
N ARG A 63 12.21 7.69 12.31
CA ARG A 63 11.50 7.04 13.41
C ARG A 63 11.04 5.63 13.05
N LEU A 64 10.48 5.45 11.86
CA LEU A 64 10.04 4.14 11.37
C LEU A 64 11.21 3.16 11.25
N LYS A 65 12.37 3.58 10.73
CA LYS A 65 13.58 2.76 10.68
C LYS A 65 14.03 2.33 12.09
N ALA A 66 14.03 3.25 13.05
CA ALA A 66 14.39 2.93 14.44
C ALA A 66 13.43 1.91 15.07
N LEU A 67 12.12 2.10 14.91
CA LEU A 67 11.10 1.16 15.42
C LEU A 67 11.17 -0.21 14.73
N ALA A 68 11.43 -0.23 13.41
CA ALA A 68 11.64 -1.44 12.63
C ALA A 68 12.84 -2.24 13.15
N THR A 69 13.96 -1.57 13.44
CA THR A 69 15.17 -2.18 14.00
C THR A 69 14.88 -2.78 15.39
N LEU A 70 14.19 -2.05 16.27
CA LEU A 70 13.81 -2.52 17.62
C LEU A 70 12.93 -3.78 17.56
N GLN A 71 12.12 -3.92 16.55
CA GLN A 71 11.22 -5.05 16.36
C GLN A 71 11.75 -6.07 15.37
N GLU A 72 12.97 -5.90 14.86
CA GLU A 72 13.56 -6.77 13.82
C GLU A 72 12.63 -6.99 12.63
N VAL A 73 11.99 -5.92 12.15
CA VAL A 73 11.13 -5.91 10.96
C VAL A 73 11.90 -5.28 9.82
N LYS A 74 11.82 -5.90 8.64
CA LYS A 74 12.45 -5.37 7.43
C LYS A 74 11.78 -4.07 6.98
N VAL A 75 12.60 -3.13 6.51
CA VAL A 75 12.12 -1.88 5.89
C VAL A 75 12.21 -2.05 4.37
N CYS A 76 11.18 -1.63 3.66
CA CYS A 76 11.16 -1.53 2.20
C CYS A 76 10.79 -0.10 1.77
N ALA A 77 11.14 0.27 0.54
CA ALA A 77 10.81 1.55 -0.04
C ALA A 77 9.71 1.41 -1.10
N SER A 78 8.86 2.41 -1.18
CA SER A 78 7.92 2.58 -2.29
C SER A 78 7.89 4.02 -2.75
N ASN A 79 7.36 4.24 -3.96
CA ASN A 79 7.08 5.57 -4.46
C ASN A 79 5.59 5.62 -4.85
N GLU A 80 4.83 6.51 -4.25
CA GLU A 80 3.41 6.71 -4.58
C GLU A 80 3.29 7.36 -5.96
N VAL A 81 3.45 6.55 -7.02
CA VAL A 81 3.45 7.03 -8.40
C VAL A 81 2.06 7.51 -8.79
N ARG A 82 1.94 8.78 -9.15
CA ARG A 82 0.70 9.42 -9.61
C ARG A 82 0.78 9.95 -11.02
N TYR A 83 1.99 10.14 -11.54
CA TYR A 83 2.26 10.67 -12.90
C TYR A 83 3.57 10.14 -13.44
N LEU A 84 3.81 10.30 -14.74
CA LEU A 84 5.00 9.78 -15.41
C LEU A 84 6.22 10.70 -15.25
N TYR A 85 6.02 12.00 -15.34
CA TYR A 85 7.10 13.00 -15.32
C TYR A 85 6.86 14.06 -14.24
N PRO A 86 7.93 14.64 -13.65
CA PRO A 86 7.80 15.64 -12.59
C PRO A 86 6.93 16.87 -12.93
N GLN A 87 6.92 17.27 -14.21
CA GLN A 87 6.11 18.41 -14.70
C GLN A 87 4.62 18.12 -14.71
N ASP A 88 4.19 16.86 -14.66
CA ASP A 88 2.78 16.47 -14.69
C ASP A 88 2.10 16.65 -13.32
N ALA A 89 2.85 16.97 -12.28
CA ALA A 89 2.35 17.13 -10.92
C ALA A 89 1.20 18.14 -10.84
N ILE A 90 1.31 19.25 -11.55
CA ILE A 90 0.26 20.29 -11.57
C ILE A 90 -1.06 19.78 -12.13
N ALA A 91 -1.02 18.90 -13.14
CA ALA A 91 -2.23 18.34 -13.74
C ALA A 91 -2.99 17.45 -12.74
N VAL A 92 -2.27 16.67 -11.94
CA VAL A 92 -2.87 15.82 -10.91
C VAL A 92 -3.49 16.65 -9.79
N ASP A 93 -2.81 17.71 -9.35
CA ASP A 93 -3.35 18.63 -8.32
C ASP A 93 -4.61 19.35 -8.82
N LEU A 94 -4.63 19.79 -10.09
CA LEU A 94 -5.81 20.38 -10.71
C LEU A 94 -6.98 19.39 -10.80
N MET A 95 -6.72 18.15 -11.15
CA MET A 95 -7.75 17.10 -11.15
C MET A 95 -8.32 16.86 -9.76
N GLN A 96 -7.46 16.75 -8.74
CA GLN A 96 -7.88 16.54 -7.36
C GLN A 96 -8.73 17.72 -6.85
N ALA A 97 -8.29 18.96 -7.09
CA ALA A 97 -9.07 20.15 -6.74
C ALA A 97 -10.44 20.17 -7.43
N SER A 98 -10.50 19.78 -8.71
CA SER A 98 -11.77 19.68 -9.44
C SER A 98 -12.71 18.65 -8.81
N ILE A 99 -12.19 17.48 -8.39
CA ILE A 99 -12.98 16.43 -7.73
C ILE A 99 -13.54 16.92 -6.40
N HIS A 100 -12.76 17.71 -5.65
CA HIS A 100 -13.16 18.23 -4.33
C HIS A 100 -13.91 19.58 -4.40
N GLY A 101 -14.09 20.14 -5.60
CA GLY A 101 -14.73 21.45 -5.78
C GLY A 101 -13.90 22.62 -5.24
N GLU A 102 -12.60 22.44 -5.11
CA GLU A 102 -11.68 23.47 -4.60
C GLU A 102 -11.28 24.44 -5.72
N LYS A 103 -11.06 25.71 -5.36
CA LYS A 103 -10.55 26.72 -6.28
C LYS A 103 -9.04 26.78 -6.19
N ILE A 104 -8.37 26.61 -7.33
CA ILE A 104 -6.92 26.81 -7.44
C ILE A 104 -6.64 28.24 -7.90
N ASP A 105 -5.78 28.95 -7.14
CA ASP A 105 -5.27 30.27 -7.50
C ASP A 105 -4.28 30.17 -8.68
N ARG A 106 -4.15 31.24 -9.46
CA ARG A 106 -3.15 31.35 -10.53
C ARG A 106 -1.71 31.22 -10.05
N ASN A 107 -1.44 31.50 -8.77
CA ASN A 107 -0.14 31.38 -8.13
C ASN A 107 0.06 30.04 -7.40
N TYR A 108 -0.82 29.07 -7.62
CA TYR A 108 -0.73 27.76 -7.00
C TYR A 108 0.63 27.09 -7.30
N LYS A 109 1.24 26.55 -6.25
CA LYS A 109 2.47 25.77 -6.35
C LYS A 109 2.21 24.37 -5.83
N VAL A 110 2.59 23.38 -6.60
CA VAL A 110 2.54 21.99 -6.16
C VAL A 110 3.35 21.78 -4.88
N GLN A 111 2.84 20.97 -3.95
CA GLN A 111 3.54 20.66 -2.71
C GLN A 111 4.79 19.81 -2.97
N THR A 112 4.71 18.91 -3.92
CA THR A 112 5.81 18.07 -4.39
C THR A 112 5.60 17.65 -5.83
N ASN A 113 6.68 17.50 -6.56
CA ASN A 113 6.71 16.91 -7.89
C ASN A 113 7.41 15.53 -7.88
N GLN A 114 7.55 14.92 -6.70
CA GLN A 114 8.33 13.69 -6.50
C GLN A 114 7.51 12.40 -6.59
N MET A 115 6.24 12.48 -6.94
CA MET A 115 5.36 11.30 -7.12
C MET A 115 5.35 10.80 -8.58
N TYR A 116 6.43 11.07 -9.34
CA TYR A 116 6.58 10.54 -10.70
C TYR A 116 7.17 9.13 -10.70
N LEU A 117 7.08 8.45 -11.83
CA LEU A 117 7.65 7.12 -12.01
C LEU A 117 9.18 7.21 -12.02
N LYS A 118 9.80 6.94 -10.88
CA LYS A 118 11.25 6.91 -10.73
C LYS A 118 11.84 5.61 -11.24
N ASP A 119 13.00 5.68 -11.84
CA ASP A 119 13.79 4.51 -12.19
C ASP A 119 14.55 3.92 -10.98
N ALA A 120 15.23 2.78 -11.20
CA ALA A 120 15.98 2.11 -10.14
C ALA A 120 17.15 2.95 -9.62
N TYR A 121 17.78 3.75 -10.47
CA TYR A 121 18.88 4.62 -10.08
C TYR A 121 18.38 5.76 -9.20
N GLU A 122 17.32 6.44 -9.61
CA GLU A 122 16.68 7.52 -8.84
C GLU A 122 16.21 7.04 -7.46
N MET A 123 15.62 5.84 -7.39
CA MET A 123 15.25 5.23 -6.10
C MET A 123 16.47 4.92 -5.23
N SER A 124 17.59 4.49 -5.83
CA SER A 124 18.82 4.20 -5.09
C SER A 124 19.51 5.43 -4.51
N LEU A 125 19.21 6.64 -5.03
CA LEU A 125 19.70 7.90 -4.46
C LEU A 125 18.91 8.34 -3.22
N LEU A 126 17.69 7.85 -3.05
CA LEU A 126 16.79 8.24 -1.96
C LEU A 126 16.87 7.31 -0.75
N PHE A 127 17.22 6.05 -0.96
CA PHE A 127 17.15 5.03 0.09
C PHE A 127 18.43 4.21 0.18
N ASP A 128 18.73 3.79 1.39
CA ASP A 128 19.86 2.91 1.67
C ASP A 128 19.78 1.61 0.86
N ARG A 129 20.92 1.06 0.49
CA ARG A 129 21.04 -0.15 -0.33
C ARG A 129 20.22 -1.32 0.25
N GLU A 130 20.28 -1.54 1.56
CA GLU A 130 19.54 -2.61 2.23
C GLU A 130 18.03 -2.50 2.02
N ILE A 131 17.49 -1.28 2.08
CA ILE A 131 16.05 -1.02 1.88
C ILE A 131 15.64 -1.34 0.45
N ILE A 132 16.47 -0.99 -0.53
CA ILE A 132 16.24 -1.34 -1.95
C ILE A 132 16.33 -2.85 -2.16
N GLU A 133 17.31 -3.52 -1.55
CA GLU A 133 17.44 -4.98 -1.62
C GLU A 133 16.22 -5.69 -0.99
N ASN A 134 15.71 -5.22 0.14
CA ASN A 134 14.47 -5.73 0.74
C ASN A 134 13.26 -5.55 -0.17
N THR A 135 13.14 -4.40 -0.85
CA THR A 135 12.08 -4.16 -1.84
C THR A 135 12.17 -5.14 -3.00
N ASN A 136 13.37 -5.35 -3.54
CA ASN A 136 13.60 -6.30 -4.63
C ASN A 136 13.32 -7.77 -4.19
N ASP A 137 13.70 -8.14 -2.97
CA ASP A 137 13.40 -9.46 -2.41
C ASP A 137 11.90 -9.70 -2.31
N LEU A 138 11.17 -8.72 -1.77
CA LEU A 138 9.71 -8.76 -1.70
C LEU A 138 9.09 -8.96 -3.09
N LEU A 139 9.52 -8.19 -4.09
CA LEU A 139 9.00 -8.30 -5.46
C LEU A 139 9.28 -9.68 -6.08
N ARG A 140 10.47 -10.25 -5.87
CA ARG A 140 10.82 -11.60 -6.38
C ARG A 140 9.97 -12.70 -5.74
N ARG A 141 9.53 -12.50 -4.51
CA ARG A 141 8.68 -13.45 -3.77
C ARG A 141 7.21 -13.33 -4.16
N CYS A 142 6.79 -12.23 -4.77
CA CYS A 142 5.45 -12.08 -5.32
C CYS A 142 5.31 -12.95 -6.58
N ASN A 143 4.44 -13.97 -6.52
CA ASN A 143 4.20 -14.89 -7.62
C ASN A 143 2.70 -15.20 -7.70
N VAL A 144 1.95 -14.32 -8.35
CA VAL A 144 0.49 -14.45 -8.51
C VAL A 144 0.15 -14.56 -9.99
N THR A 145 -0.60 -15.60 -10.32
CA THR A 145 -1.23 -15.74 -11.63
C THR A 145 -2.73 -15.53 -11.50
N ILE A 146 -3.25 -14.56 -12.23
CA ILE A 146 -4.69 -14.27 -12.28
C ILE A 146 -5.24 -14.83 -13.58
N GLU A 147 -6.14 -15.79 -13.48
CA GLU A 147 -6.84 -16.36 -14.62
C GLU A 147 -7.97 -15.42 -15.08
N THR A 148 -7.77 -14.69 -16.18
CA THR A 148 -8.69 -13.64 -16.63
C THR A 148 -9.77 -14.15 -17.59
N ASN A 149 -9.63 -15.37 -18.15
CA ASN A 149 -10.50 -15.89 -19.20
C ASN A 149 -11.53 -16.93 -18.71
N GLN A 150 -11.71 -17.08 -17.41
CA GLN A 150 -12.70 -17.99 -16.85
C GLN A 150 -13.96 -17.23 -16.39
N MET A 151 -15.09 -17.66 -16.93
CA MET A 151 -16.38 -17.17 -16.48
C MET A 151 -16.82 -17.98 -15.24
N HIS A 152 -16.81 -17.35 -14.08
CA HIS A 152 -17.33 -17.94 -12.84
C HIS A 152 -18.78 -17.55 -12.68
N LEU A 153 -19.71 -18.45 -13.04
CA LEU A 153 -21.13 -18.27 -12.74
C LEU A 153 -21.38 -18.62 -11.27
N PRO A 154 -22.17 -17.82 -10.53
CA PRO A 154 -22.53 -18.15 -9.17
C PRO A 154 -23.35 -19.45 -9.15
N HIS A 155 -22.94 -20.37 -8.28
CA HIS A 155 -23.66 -21.63 -8.08
C HIS A 155 -24.69 -21.40 -6.96
N TYR A 156 -25.98 -21.53 -7.30
CA TYR A 156 -27.04 -21.48 -6.30
C TYR A 156 -27.19 -22.88 -5.66
N PRO A 157 -27.11 -23.00 -4.32
CA PRO A 157 -27.28 -24.27 -3.64
C PRO A 157 -28.75 -24.72 -3.78
N LEU A 158 -28.93 -25.85 -4.44
CA LEU A 158 -30.27 -26.47 -4.63
C LEU A 158 -30.53 -27.53 -3.56
N PRO A 159 -31.81 -27.77 -3.21
CA PRO A 159 -32.17 -28.93 -2.42
C PRO A 159 -31.80 -30.24 -3.14
N GLU A 160 -31.56 -31.31 -2.37
CA GLU A 160 -31.24 -32.63 -2.93
C GLU A 160 -32.29 -33.09 -3.92
N ASN A 161 -31.83 -33.62 -5.06
CA ASN A 161 -32.68 -34.17 -6.13
C ASN A 161 -33.61 -33.15 -6.83
N VAL A 162 -33.35 -31.84 -6.72
CA VAL A 162 -34.11 -30.82 -7.44
C VAL A 162 -33.22 -30.15 -8.49
N THR A 163 -33.70 -30.06 -9.73
CA THR A 163 -33.00 -29.33 -10.80
C THR A 163 -33.25 -27.84 -10.66
N SER A 164 -32.31 -27.01 -11.17
CA SER A 164 -32.43 -25.53 -11.15
C SER A 164 -33.74 -25.08 -11.80
N GLN A 165 -34.14 -25.73 -12.87
CA GLN A 165 -35.38 -25.40 -13.60
C GLN A 165 -36.63 -25.68 -12.75
N ASN A 166 -36.70 -26.85 -12.11
CA ASN A 166 -37.82 -27.22 -11.26
C ASN A 166 -37.90 -26.33 -10.01
N TYR A 167 -36.73 -25.99 -9.44
CA TYR A 167 -36.69 -25.10 -8.28
C TYR A 167 -37.14 -23.69 -8.63
N LEU A 168 -36.71 -23.17 -9.75
CA LEU A 168 -37.14 -21.86 -10.24
C LEU A 168 -38.66 -21.85 -10.50
N GLN A 169 -39.20 -22.91 -11.11
CA GLN A 169 -40.61 -23.02 -11.36
C GLN A 169 -41.46 -23.07 -10.06
N GLN A 170 -40.94 -23.72 -9.01
CA GLN A 170 -41.57 -23.71 -7.68
C GLN A 170 -41.58 -22.36 -7.00
N LEU A 171 -40.53 -21.53 -7.26
CA LEU A 171 -40.45 -20.18 -6.69
C LEU A 171 -41.35 -19.16 -7.43
N CYS A 172 -41.75 -19.46 -8.65
CA CYS A 172 -42.58 -18.57 -9.48
C CYS A 172 -44.13 -18.81 -9.34
N ILE A 173 -44.56 -19.82 -8.57
CA ILE A 173 -45.95 -20.14 -8.27
C ILE A 173 -46.32 -19.67 -6.88
#